data_1daf2b77e70397ff3b68882559aba33d
#
_entry.id   1daf2b77e70397ff3b68882559aba33d
#
_cell.length_a   1.000
_cell.length_b   1.000
_cell.length_c   1.000
_cell.angle_alpha   90.00
_cell.angle_beta   90.00
_cell.angle_gamma   90.00
#
_symmetry.space_group_name_H-M   'P 1'
#
loop_
_entity.id
_entity.type
_entity.pdbx_description
1 polymer ?
#
loop_
_entity_poly.entity_id
_entity_poly.type
_entity_poly.pdbx_seq_one_letter_code
_entity_poly.pdbx_strand_id
1 'polypeptide(L)'
;YKKLAKDLMSKEIVMFDVDAKDRDEVINLIADAMDKDGRLIDKEGYVADVMKREAGSSTAVGFSVATPHSKSVHVKEPSLAFVRLSHPMKWDDSEEVELVFQIGVPSPGQGDRHLEILAGLFRKVMHDDFREKLFSAKTADEVIELIGAV
;
A
#
# COMPACT_ATOMS: atom_id res chain seq x y z
N TYR A 1 -4.07 0.92 -21.28
CA TYR A 1 -5.39 0.36 -21.18
C TYR A 1 -6.02 0.68 -19.85
N LYS A 2 -7.25 1.11 -19.89
CA LYS A 2 -7.92 1.65 -18.69
C LYS A 2 -8.04 0.67 -17.56
N LYS A 3 -8.03 -0.59 -17.86
CA LYS A 3 -8.09 -1.64 -16.86
C LYS A 3 -6.94 -1.64 -15.87
N LEU A 4 -5.80 -1.11 -16.27
CA LEU A 4 -4.62 -1.16 -15.41
C LEU A 4 -4.84 -0.47 -14.08
N ALA A 5 -5.39 0.75 -14.08
CA ALA A 5 -5.65 1.46 -12.85
C ALA A 5 -6.67 0.73 -11.99
N LYS A 6 -7.67 0.15 -12.63
CA LYS A 6 -8.71 -0.60 -11.95
C LYS A 6 -8.18 -1.91 -11.39
N ASP A 7 -7.28 -2.57 -12.14
CA ASP A 7 -6.68 -3.81 -11.68
C ASP A 7 -5.69 -3.58 -10.54
N LEU A 8 -5.05 -2.41 -10.52
CA LEU A 8 -4.08 -2.08 -9.49
C LEU A 8 -4.74 -1.92 -8.13
N MET A 9 -5.92 -1.33 -8.08
CA MET A 9 -6.68 -1.13 -6.84
C MET A 9 -8.08 -1.70 -6.95
N SER A 10 -8.61 -2.16 -5.84
CA SER A 10 -10.01 -2.57 -5.75
C SER A 10 -10.55 -2.18 -4.38
N LYS A 11 -11.86 -2.20 -4.23
CA LYS A 11 -12.51 -1.88 -2.96
C LYS A 11 -12.09 -2.81 -1.84
N GLU A 12 -11.76 -4.04 -2.17
CA GLU A 12 -11.40 -5.07 -1.19
C GLU A 12 -10.07 -4.80 -0.52
N ILE A 13 -9.22 -3.98 -1.15
CA ILE A 13 -7.91 -3.65 -0.58
C ILE A 13 -7.79 -2.17 -0.18
N VAL A 14 -8.93 -1.52 0.02
CA VAL A 14 -9.00 -0.17 0.59
C VAL A 14 -9.73 -0.28 1.92
N MET A 15 -9.04 0.09 3.00
CA MET A 15 -9.57 -0.09 4.35
C MET A 15 -9.48 1.20 5.15
N PHE A 16 -10.49 1.43 6.00
CA PHE A 16 -10.57 2.61 6.84
C PHE A 16 -10.68 2.22 8.30
N ASP A 17 -10.24 3.13 9.17
CA ASP A 17 -10.39 3.02 10.63
C ASP A 17 -9.82 1.70 11.16
N VAL A 18 -8.70 1.30 10.59
CA VAL A 18 -8.02 0.08 11.01
C VAL A 18 -7.27 0.34 12.31
N ASP A 19 -7.47 -0.53 13.29
CA ASP A 19 -6.79 -0.47 14.56
C ASP A 19 -5.74 -1.57 14.58
N ALA A 20 -4.47 -1.18 14.55
CA ALA A 20 -3.36 -2.11 14.54
C ALA A 20 -2.32 -1.68 15.57
N LYS A 21 -1.65 -2.66 16.17
CA LYS A 21 -0.67 -2.40 17.22
C LYS A 21 0.66 -1.95 16.66
N ASP A 22 1.06 -2.52 15.54
CA ASP A 22 2.38 -2.29 14.98
C ASP A 22 2.39 -2.47 13.48
N ARG A 23 3.53 -2.16 12.90
CA ARG A 23 3.76 -2.25 11.47
C ARG A 23 3.49 -3.64 10.91
N ASP A 24 3.95 -4.66 11.61
CA ASP A 24 3.83 -6.04 11.15
C ASP A 24 2.36 -6.44 11.04
N GLU A 25 1.54 -6.02 12.00
CA GLU A 25 0.12 -6.30 11.98
C GLU A 25 -0.55 -5.65 10.78
N VAL A 26 -0.20 -4.40 10.47
CA VAL A 26 -0.75 -3.69 9.31
C VAL A 26 -0.38 -4.42 8.02
N ILE A 27 0.88 -4.79 7.87
CA ILE A 27 1.34 -5.48 6.66
C ILE A 27 0.59 -6.80 6.48
N ASN A 28 0.41 -7.55 7.55
CA ASN A 28 -0.33 -8.82 7.50
C ASN A 28 -1.80 -8.62 7.17
N LEU A 29 -2.44 -7.62 7.75
CA LEU A 29 -3.84 -7.32 7.47
C LEU A 29 -4.05 -6.98 5.99
N ILE A 30 -3.18 -6.16 5.45
CA ILE A 30 -3.27 -5.77 4.05
C ILE A 30 -2.99 -6.97 3.14
N ALA A 31 -1.98 -7.77 3.47
CA ALA A 31 -1.66 -8.95 2.67
C ALA A 31 -2.82 -9.95 2.67
N ASP A 32 -3.51 -10.08 3.80
CA ASP A 32 -4.68 -10.94 3.90
C ASP A 32 -5.79 -10.48 2.97
N ALA A 33 -6.03 -9.16 2.92
CA ALA A 33 -7.01 -8.59 2.00
C ALA A 33 -6.63 -8.81 0.54
N MET A 34 -5.35 -8.61 0.23
CA MET A 34 -4.84 -8.86 -1.13
C MET A 34 -5.00 -10.31 -1.54
N ASP A 35 -4.74 -11.22 -0.62
CA ASP A 35 -4.88 -12.66 -0.88
C ASP A 35 -6.34 -13.03 -1.14
N LYS A 36 -7.26 -12.50 -0.35
CA LYS A 36 -8.68 -12.72 -0.56
C LYS A 36 -9.18 -12.16 -1.88
N ASP A 37 -8.55 -11.11 -2.37
CA ASP A 37 -8.89 -10.50 -3.66
C ASP A 37 -8.22 -11.22 -4.83
N GLY A 38 -7.52 -12.33 -4.56
CA GLY A 38 -6.90 -13.14 -5.60
C GLY A 38 -5.64 -12.55 -6.20
N ARG A 39 -4.96 -11.68 -5.48
CA ARG A 39 -3.78 -10.97 -5.98
C ARG A 39 -2.46 -11.61 -5.62
N LEU A 40 -2.46 -12.56 -4.70
CA LEU A 40 -1.25 -13.21 -4.23
C LEU A 40 -1.26 -14.68 -4.60
N ILE A 41 -0.08 -15.22 -4.90
CA ILE A 41 0.12 -16.66 -5.09
C ILE A 41 0.34 -17.33 -3.74
N ASP A 42 1.14 -16.68 -2.89
CA ASP A 42 1.46 -17.18 -1.57
C ASP A 42 1.57 -15.99 -0.62
N LYS A 43 0.58 -15.84 0.24
CA LYS A 43 0.51 -14.72 1.17
C LYS A 43 1.74 -14.69 2.10
N GLU A 44 2.10 -15.83 2.68
CA GLU A 44 3.19 -15.88 3.63
C GLU A 44 4.53 -15.50 2.98
N GLY A 45 4.75 -15.97 1.76
CA GLY A 45 5.94 -15.63 1.00
C GLY A 45 6.01 -14.16 0.67
N TYR A 46 4.88 -13.56 0.28
CA TYR A 46 4.81 -12.14 0.00
C TYR A 46 5.11 -11.32 1.27
N VAL A 47 4.47 -11.67 2.37
CA VAL A 47 4.69 -10.96 3.64
C VAL A 47 6.16 -11.03 4.05
N ALA A 48 6.78 -12.20 3.91
CA ALA A 48 8.20 -12.36 4.22
C ALA A 48 9.07 -11.42 3.38
N ASP A 49 8.74 -11.29 2.09
CA ASP A 49 9.48 -10.41 1.20
C ASP A 49 9.32 -8.94 1.59
N VAL A 50 8.10 -8.53 1.95
CA VAL A 50 7.85 -7.16 2.41
C VAL A 50 8.60 -6.88 3.71
N MET A 51 8.57 -7.81 4.65
CA MET A 51 9.27 -7.66 5.92
C MET A 51 10.78 -7.55 5.70
N LYS A 52 11.31 -8.33 4.78
CA LYS A 52 12.72 -8.28 4.43
C LYS A 52 13.09 -6.91 3.86
N ARG A 53 12.23 -6.34 3.03
CA ARG A 53 12.45 -5.00 2.46
C ARG A 53 12.44 -3.95 3.58
N GLU A 54 11.50 -4.05 4.51
CA GLU A 54 11.40 -3.12 5.64
C GLU A 54 12.62 -3.22 6.56
N ALA A 55 13.13 -4.43 6.75
CA ALA A 55 14.31 -4.64 7.61
C ALA A 55 15.55 -3.94 7.06
N GLY A 56 15.61 -3.74 5.73
CA GLY A 56 16.73 -3.04 5.11
C GLY A 56 16.69 -1.54 5.37
N SER A 57 15.50 -0.94 5.28
CA SER A 57 15.29 0.46 5.64
C SER A 57 13.79 0.71 5.68
N SER A 58 13.37 1.60 6.56
CA SER A 58 11.95 1.91 6.73
C SER A 58 11.34 2.50 5.45
N THR A 59 10.08 2.16 5.16
CA THR A 59 9.32 2.75 4.07
C THR A 59 8.44 3.92 4.53
N ALA A 60 8.56 4.37 5.76
CA ALA A 60 7.91 5.59 6.20
C ALA A 60 8.58 6.77 5.50
N VAL A 61 7.77 7.57 4.82
CA VAL A 61 8.30 8.65 3.96
C VAL A 61 8.05 10.04 4.52
N GLY A 62 7.57 10.13 5.75
CA GLY A 62 7.12 11.38 6.34
C GLY A 62 5.66 11.64 5.98
N PHE A 63 5.12 12.78 6.38
CA PHE A 63 3.72 13.13 6.13
C PHE A 63 2.72 12.12 6.71
N SER A 64 3.12 11.34 7.71
CA SER A 64 2.30 10.26 8.30
C SER A 64 1.97 9.14 7.31
N VAL A 65 2.83 8.91 6.33
CA VAL A 65 2.62 7.94 5.26
C VAL A 65 3.74 6.92 5.23
N ALA A 66 3.37 5.65 5.04
CA ALA A 66 4.34 4.57 4.80
C ALA A 66 3.98 3.83 3.52
N THR A 67 4.99 3.28 2.85
CA THR A 67 4.79 2.58 1.57
C THR A 67 5.50 1.22 1.57
N PRO A 68 5.06 0.28 2.42
CA PRO A 68 5.64 -1.07 2.38
C PRO A 68 5.42 -1.68 1.01
N HIS A 69 6.45 -2.32 0.46
CA HIS A 69 6.34 -2.84 -0.90
C HIS A 69 7.29 -3.98 -1.14
N SER A 70 6.98 -4.78 -2.14
CA SER A 70 7.88 -5.82 -2.62
C SER A 70 7.58 -6.19 -4.05
N LYS A 71 8.63 -6.47 -4.79
CA LYS A 71 8.56 -7.15 -6.08
C LYS A 71 8.85 -8.61 -5.77
N SER A 72 7.86 -9.47 -5.93
CA SER A 72 7.91 -10.82 -5.37
C SER A 72 7.36 -11.86 -6.33
N VAL A 73 7.99 -13.05 -6.33
CA VAL A 73 7.47 -14.19 -7.09
C VAL A 73 6.15 -14.69 -6.54
N HIS A 74 5.78 -14.26 -5.33
CA HIS A 74 4.55 -14.68 -4.66
C HIS A 74 3.37 -13.77 -4.95
N VAL A 75 3.56 -12.73 -5.75
CA VAL A 75 2.49 -11.83 -6.17
C VAL A 75 1.98 -12.24 -7.54
N LYS A 76 0.66 -12.35 -7.66
CA LYS A 76 0.02 -12.74 -8.91
C LYS A 76 -0.29 -11.54 -9.80
N GLU A 77 -0.80 -10.47 -9.20
CA GLU A 77 -1.23 -9.28 -9.93
C GLU A 77 -0.61 -8.03 -9.30
N PRO A 78 -0.21 -7.03 -10.12
CA PRO A 78 0.25 -5.77 -9.55
C PRO A 78 -0.85 -5.18 -8.67
N SER A 79 -0.51 -4.75 -7.46
CA SER A 79 -1.50 -4.33 -6.49
C SER A 79 -1.03 -3.10 -5.72
N LEU A 80 -1.96 -2.19 -5.47
CA LEU A 80 -1.75 -1.03 -4.61
C LEU A 80 -2.90 -1.02 -3.61
N ALA A 81 -2.59 -1.33 -2.36
CA ALA A 81 -3.57 -1.34 -1.28
C ALA A 81 -3.45 -0.06 -0.45
N PHE A 82 -4.54 0.36 0.14
CA PHE A 82 -4.58 1.55 0.97
C PHE A 82 -5.22 1.23 2.31
N VAL A 83 -4.60 1.71 3.39
CA VAL A 83 -5.17 1.63 4.73
C VAL A 83 -5.09 2.98 5.39
N ARG A 84 -6.21 3.42 5.98
CA ARG A 84 -6.23 4.57 6.86
C ARG A 84 -6.44 4.05 8.28
N LEU A 85 -5.47 4.30 9.14
CA LEU A 85 -5.52 3.82 10.53
C LEU A 85 -6.44 4.69 11.35
N SER A 86 -7.01 4.12 12.41
CA SER A 86 -7.91 4.86 13.29
C SER A 86 -7.19 5.90 14.13
N HIS A 87 -5.88 5.73 14.31
CA HIS A 87 -5.03 6.67 15.04
C HIS A 87 -3.59 6.52 14.57
N PRO A 88 -2.75 7.54 14.79
CA PRO A 88 -1.33 7.42 14.41
C PRO A 88 -0.68 6.23 15.08
N MET A 89 0.15 5.53 14.34
CA MET A 89 0.83 4.33 14.81
C MET A 89 2.31 4.48 14.54
N LYS A 90 3.12 4.06 15.47
CA LYS A 90 4.57 4.11 15.31
C LYS A 90 5.01 3.06 14.28
N TRP A 91 5.57 3.55 13.17
CA TRP A 91 6.04 2.69 12.09
C TRP A 91 7.48 2.25 12.32
N ASP A 92 8.30 3.19 12.75
CA ASP A 92 9.68 2.92 13.14
C ASP A 92 10.04 3.84 14.32
N ASP A 93 11.31 3.89 14.69
CA ASP A 93 11.73 4.63 15.87
C ASP A 93 11.51 6.15 15.75
N SER A 94 11.40 6.66 14.52
CA SER A 94 11.32 8.09 14.29
C SER A 94 10.03 8.58 13.64
N GLU A 95 9.19 7.66 13.10
CA GLU A 95 8.02 8.05 12.32
C GLU A 95 6.74 7.41 12.82
N GLU A 96 5.69 8.22 12.88
CA GLU A 96 4.32 7.71 13.08
C GLU A 96 3.57 7.82 11.78
N VAL A 97 2.66 6.88 11.51
CA VAL A 97 1.88 6.88 10.28
C VAL A 97 0.40 6.69 10.56
N GLU A 98 -0.43 7.26 9.69
CA GLU A 98 -1.86 7.03 9.67
C GLU A 98 -2.32 6.49 8.31
N LEU A 99 -1.54 6.71 7.27
CA LEU A 99 -1.86 6.25 5.92
C LEU A 99 -0.80 5.26 5.47
N VAL A 100 -1.24 4.10 4.98
CA VAL A 100 -0.34 3.05 4.49
C VAL A 100 -0.73 2.67 3.07
N PHE A 101 0.24 2.72 2.16
CA PHE A 101 0.07 2.26 0.78
C PHE A 101 0.97 1.04 0.59
N GLN A 102 0.37 -0.13 0.53
CA GLN A 102 1.15 -1.36 0.35
C GLN A 102 1.12 -1.81 -1.10
N ILE A 103 2.29 -2.07 -1.65
CA ILE A 103 2.45 -2.38 -3.06
C ILE A 103 3.03 -3.77 -3.23
N GLY A 104 2.41 -4.54 -4.11
CA GLY A 104 2.94 -5.85 -4.51
C GLY A 104 2.99 -5.92 -6.02
N VAL A 105 4.12 -6.33 -6.56
CA VAL A 105 4.32 -6.44 -8.00
C VAL A 105 4.93 -7.81 -8.30
N PRO A 106 4.40 -8.53 -9.31
CA PRO A 106 4.96 -9.83 -9.68
C PRO A 106 6.41 -9.73 -10.14
N SER A 107 7.18 -10.75 -9.84
CA SER A 107 8.55 -10.90 -10.31
C SER A 107 8.73 -12.33 -10.80
N PRO A 108 9.32 -12.55 -11.98
CA PRO A 108 9.71 -11.55 -12.97
C PRO A 108 8.53 -11.08 -13.80
N GLY A 109 8.75 -10.14 -14.69
CA GLY A 109 7.78 -9.81 -15.71
C GLY A 109 7.24 -8.38 -15.72
N GLN A 110 7.30 -7.69 -14.59
CA GLN A 110 6.78 -6.31 -14.50
C GLN A 110 7.86 -5.23 -14.59
N GLY A 111 9.12 -5.62 -14.77
CA GLY A 111 10.22 -4.66 -14.84
C GLY A 111 10.26 -3.78 -13.61
N ASP A 112 10.26 -2.47 -13.82
CA ASP A 112 10.32 -1.49 -12.73
C ASP A 112 8.94 -0.93 -12.38
N ARG A 113 7.88 -1.69 -12.63
CA ARG A 113 6.52 -1.26 -12.38
C ARG A 113 6.32 -0.74 -10.94
N HIS A 114 6.91 -1.43 -9.96
CA HIS A 114 6.79 -1.00 -8.56
C HIS A 114 7.42 0.38 -8.32
N LEU A 115 8.50 0.70 -9.02
CA LEU A 115 9.13 2.02 -8.91
C LEU A 115 8.27 3.10 -9.55
N GLU A 116 7.59 2.78 -10.64
CA GLU A 116 6.67 3.71 -11.30
C GLU A 116 5.50 4.06 -10.39
N ILE A 117 4.94 3.04 -9.73
CA ILE A 117 3.84 3.24 -8.80
C ILE A 117 4.29 4.11 -7.63
N LEU A 118 5.45 3.81 -7.05
CA LEU A 118 5.99 4.59 -5.95
C LEU A 118 6.21 6.04 -6.34
N ALA A 119 6.82 6.27 -7.51
CA ALA A 119 7.10 7.63 -7.97
C ALA A 119 5.82 8.43 -8.16
N GLY A 120 4.79 7.82 -8.74
CA GLY A 120 3.50 8.45 -8.93
C GLY A 120 2.84 8.83 -7.61
N LEU A 121 2.90 7.89 -6.64
CA LEU A 121 2.36 8.14 -5.31
C LEU A 121 3.08 9.27 -4.59
N PHE A 122 4.40 9.27 -4.65
CA PHE A 122 5.19 10.31 -3.98
C PHE A 122 4.87 11.69 -4.50
N ARG A 123 4.70 11.82 -5.81
CA ARG A 123 4.32 13.11 -6.39
C ARG A 123 3.00 13.63 -5.82
N LYS A 124 2.03 12.73 -5.65
CA LYS A 124 0.73 13.11 -5.09
C LYS A 124 0.80 13.38 -3.60
N VAL A 125 1.52 12.54 -2.87
CA VAL A 125 1.61 12.63 -1.40
C VAL A 125 2.29 13.92 -0.95
N MET A 126 3.15 14.49 -1.77
CA MET A 126 3.81 15.75 -1.43
C MET A 126 2.84 16.95 -1.38
N HIS A 127 1.63 16.81 -1.91
CA HIS A 127 0.65 17.89 -1.89
C HIS A 127 -0.27 17.77 -0.69
N ASP A 128 -0.38 18.85 0.08
CA ASP A 128 -1.24 18.88 1.27
C ASP A 128 -2.69 18.55 0.92
N ASP A 129 -3.18 19.09 -0.19
CA ASP A 129 -4.55 18.86 -0.66
C ASP A 129 -4.86 17.38 -0.81
N PHE A 130 -3.93 16.66 -1.39
CA PHE A 130 -4.11 15.23 -1.64
C PHE A 130 -4.22 14.48 -0.32
N ARG A 131 -3.33 14.78 0.63
CA ARG A 131 -3.35 14.12 1.94
C ARG A 131 -4.65 14.45 2.69
N GLU A 132 -5.09 15.69 2.64
CA GLU A 132 -6.34 16.10 3.29
C GLU A 132 -7.52 15.35 2.72
N LYS A 133 -7.57 15.18 1.40
CA LYS A 133 -8.64 14.42 0.75
C LYS A 133 -8.62 12.95 1.17
N LEU A 134 -7.44 12.37 1.31
CA LEU A 134 -7.33 10.99 1.78
C LEU A 134 -7.85 10.85 3.21
N PHE A 135 -7.54 11.81 4.08
CA PHE A 135 -8.05 11.79 5.45
C PHE A 135 -9.56 12.01 5.52
N SER A 136 -10.12 12.69 4.53
CA SER A 136 -11.55 13.00 4.49
C SER A 136 -12.35 11.96 3.73
N ALA A 137 -11.72 11.10 2.96
CA ALA A 137 -12.41 10.13 2.13
C ALA A 137 -13.26 9.19 3.00
N LYS A 138 -14.45 8.89 2.53
CA LYS A 138 -15.41 8.05 3.27
C LYS A 138 -15.66 6.72 2.60
N THR A 139 -15.31 6.58 1.33
CA THR A 139 -15.55 5.36 0.58
C THR A 139 -14.28 4.93 -0.16
N ALA A 140 -14.22 3.63 -0.46
CA ALA A 140 -13.12 3.10 -1.26
C ALA A 140 -13.07 3.74 -2.65
N ASP A 141 -14.23 4.01 -3.24
CA ASP A 141 -14.31 4.64 -4.54
C ASP A 141 -13.65 6.02 -4.55
N GLU A 142 -13.84 6.80 -3.49
CA GLU A 142 -13.21 8.11 -3.37
C GLU A 142 -11.68 8.00 -3.37
N VAL A 143 -11.15 7.03 -2.63
CA VAL A 143 -9.70 6.82 -2.57
C VAL A 143 -9.16 6.38 -3.92
N ILE A 144 -9.84 5.44 -4.56
CA ILE A 144 -9.41 4.93 -5.87
C ILE A 144 -9.39 6.08 -6.89
N GLU A 145 -10.40 6.92 -6.85
CA GLU A 145 -10.48 8.07 -7.75
C GLU A 145 -9.39 9.11 -7.48
N LEU A 146 -9.10 9.38 -6.20
CA LEU A 146 -8.04 10.31 -5.82
C LEU A 146 -6.68 9.85 -6.29
N ILE A 147 -6.40 8.58 -6.13
CA ILE A 147 -5.12 8.02 -6.54
C ILE A 147 -5.03 7.94 -8.06
N GLY A 148 -6.15 7.59 -8.69
CA GLY A 148 -6.23 7.55 -10.14
C GLY A 148 -5.28 6.53 -10.73
N ALA A 149 -4.76 6.85 -11.91
CA ALA A 149 -3.82 5.99 -12.61
C ALA A 149 -2.40 6.37 -12.20
N VAL A 150 -1.90 5.69 -11.21
CA VAL A 150 -0.54 5.90 -10.74
C VAL A 150 0.45 5.05 -11.50
#